data_39612c405c3f45f622ceca55e135a2bf
#
_entry.id   39612c405c3f45f622ceca55e135a2bf
#
_cell.length_a   1.000
_cell.length_b   1.000
_cell.length_c   1.000
_cell.angle_alpha   90.00
_cell.angle_beta   90.00
_cell.angle_gamma   90.00
#
_symmetry.space_group_name_H-M   'P 1'
#
loop_
_entity.id
_entity.type
_entity.pdbx_description
1 polymer ?
#
loop_
_entity_poly.entity_id
_entity_poly.type
_entity_poly.pdbx_seq_one_letter_code
_entity_poly.pdbx_strand_id
1 'polypeptide(L)'
;LFITFLVSGFWHGANWTFLVWGALHGTYLIMAIVLIKPKEYILNMLNLKGGLIHKIYRVTFTFSLVVFAWIFFRANNISDAFYVINNMFSDIGDYTDFGKMKVNLRGLGVGINDILISIGLIAFMELYNLYERSGDVWIKLEQNPIWLRWGVYYILLFGILFLAPYSRV
;
A
#
# COMPACT_ATOMS: atom_id res chain seq x y z
N LEU A 1 -13.87 -11.14 11.55
CA LEU A 1 -12.75 -10.66 10.74
C LEU A 1 -12.91 -11.01 9.26
N PHE A 2 -13.07 -12.30 8.87
CA PHE A 2 -13.23 -12.67 7.45
C PHE A 2 -14.44 -12.01 6.80
N ILE A 3 -15.60 -12.10 7.44
CA ILE A 3 -16.85 -11.47 6.97
C ILE A 3 -16.69 -9.95 6.81
N THR A 4 -15.97 -9.30 7.73
CA THR A 4 -15.71 -7.86 7.64
C THR A 4 -14.98 -7.49 6.35
N PHE A 5 -13.98 -8.28 5.96
CA PHE A 5 -13.27 -8.05 4.69
C PHE A 5 -14.11 -8.39 3.46
N LEU A 6 -14.98 -9.41 3.52
CA LEU A 6 -15.94 -9.69 2.44
C LEU A 6 -16.92 -8.53 2.25
N VAL A 7 -17.47 -8.00 3.34
CA VAL A 7 -18.36 -6.84 3.31
C VAL A 7 -17.63 -5.61 2.79
N SER A 8 -16.39 -5.39 3.19
CA SER A 8 -15.53 -4.33 2.66
C SER A 8 -15.32 -4.47 1.16
N GLY A 9 -15.05 -5.68 0.66
CA GLY A 9 -14.96 -5.95 -0.78
C GLY A 9 -16.25 -5.62 -1.51
N PHE A 10 -17.38 -6.05 -0.98
CA PHE A 10 -18.69 -5.76 -1.55
C PHE A 10 -19.03 -4.25 -1.56
N TRP A 11 -18.56 -3.52 -0.56
CA TRP A 11 -18.70 -2.06 -0.49
C TRP A 11 -18.02 -1.34 -1.68
N HIS A 12 -16.91 -1.87 -2.19
CA HIS A 12 -16.18 -1.29 -3.32
C HIS A 12 -16.87 -1.49 -4.67
N GLY A 13 -17.84 -2.40 -4.75
CA GLY A 13 -18.65 -2.62 -5.95
C GLY A 13 -19.19 -4.05 -6.07
N ALA A 14 -20.27 -4.21 -6.83
CA ALA A 14 -20.94 -5.49 -7.08
C ALA A 14 -20.20 -6.33 -8.13
N ASN A 15 -18.88 -6.45 -8.01
CA ASN A 15 -18.05 -7.27 -8.90
C ASN A 15 -17.36 -8.37 -8.09
N TRP A 16 -17.29 -9.57 -8.66
CA TRP A 16 -16.61 -10.71 -8.06
C TRP A 16 -15.14 -10.45 -7.76
N THR A 17 -14.47 -9.57 -8.50
CA THR A 17 -13.08 -9.19 -8.26
C THR A 17 -12.89 -8.54 -6.90
N PHE A 18 -13.80 -7.67 -6.48
CA PHE A 18 -13.76 -7.05 -5.15
C PHE A 18 -14.04 -8.04 -4.02
N LEU A 19 -14.94 -9.02 -4.26
CA LEU A 19 -15.18 -10.09 -3.29
C LEU A 19 -13.95 -10.97 -3.10
N VAL A 20 -13.27 -11.34 -4.19
CA VAL A 20 -12.01 -12.10 -4.12
C VAL A 20 -10.94 -11.30 -3.42
N TRP A 21 -10.81 -10.00 -3.70
CA TRP A 21 -9.88 -9.11 -2.98
C TRP A 21 -10.15 -9.09 -1.46
N GLY A 22 -11.41 -8.92 -1.07
CA GLY A 22 -11.81 -8.97 0.34
C GLY A 22 -11.54 -10.34 0.98
N ALA A 23 -11.87 -11.44 0.28
CA ALA A 23 -11.60 -12.80 0.74
C ALA A 23 -10.09 -13.06 0.94
N LEU A 24 -9.23 -12.58 0.04
CA LEU A 24 -7.78 -12.69 0.17
C LEU A 24 -7.29 -11.97 1.44
N HIS A 25 -7.69 -10.73 1.65
CA HIS A 25 -7.30 -9.99 2.85
C HIS A 25 -7.79 -10.63 4.14
N GLY A 26 -9.05 -11.09 4.16
CA GLY A 26 -9.61 -11.84 5.28
C GLY A 26 -8.83 -13.13 5.57
N THR A 27 -8.47 -13.87 4.52
CA THR A 27 -7.66 -15.10 4.61
C THR A 27 -6.25 -14.79 5.12
N TYR A 28 -5.58 -13.76 4.60
CA TYR A 28 -4.24 -13.36 5.07
C TYR A 28 -4.23 -13.06 6.56
N LEU A 29 -5.25 -12.37 7.06
CA LEU A 29 -5.34 -12.04 8.48
C LEU A 29 -5.59 -13.27 9.34
N ILE A 30 -6.48 -14.18 8.92
CA ILE A 30 -6.72 -15.45 9.64
C ILE A 30 -5.44 -16.29 9.66
N MET A 31 -4.78 -16.43 8.51
CA MET A 31 -3.52 -17.18 8.42
C MET A 31 -2.43 -16.53 9.28
N ALA A 32 -2.35 -15.21 9.32
CA ALA A 32 -1.41 -14.52 10.21
C ALA A 32 -1.66 -14.88 11.69
N ILE A 33 -2.91 -14.94 12.13
CA ILE A 33 -3.28 -15.30 13.51
C ILE A 33 -2.98 -16.77 13.78
N VAL A 34 -3.40 -17.67 12.90
CA VAL A 34 -3.21 -19.13 13.08
C VAL A 34 -1.72 -19.49 13.09
N LEU A 35 -0.93 -18.81 12.25
CA LEU A 35 0.50 -19.09 12.11
C LEU A 35 1.39 -18.38 13.15
N ILE A 36 0.85 -17.63 14.10
CA ILE A 36 1.66 -16.95 15.14
C ILE A 36 2.54 -17.97 15.89
N LYS A 37 1.93 -19.01 16.48
CA LYS A 37 2.65 -19.99 17.30
C LYS A 37 3.69 -20.79 16.51
N PRO A 38 3.35 -21.44 15.37
CA PRO A 38 4.33 -22.19 14.58
C PRO A 38 5.45 -21.29 14.04
N LYS A 39 5.14 -20.07 13.64
CA LYS A 39 6.14 -19.10 13.20
C LYS A 39 7.10 -18.71 14.32
N GLU A 40 6.62 -18.41 15.51
CA GLU A 40 7.46 -18.10 16.68
C GLU A 40 8.37 -19.27 17.04
N TYR A 41 7.86 -20.50 16.99
CA TYR A 41 8.65 -21.71 17.24
C TYR A 41 9.82 -21.83 16.26
N ILE A 42 9.55 -21.68 14.94
CA ILE A 42 10.57 -21.76 13.88
C ILE A 42 11.61 -20.64 14.04
N LEU A 43 11.17 -19.41 14.29
CA LEU A 43 12.06 -18.26 14.44
C LEU A 43 12.98 -18.37 15.67
N ASN A 44 12.48 -18.96 16.77
CA ASN A 44 13.29 -19.23 17.94
C ASN A 44 14.32 -20.34 17.66
N MET A 45 13.89 -21.41 16.99
CA MET A 45 14.77 -22.54 16.63
C MET A 45 15.92 -22.08 15.71
N LEU A 46 15.66 -21.15 14.78
CA LEU A 46 16.65 -20.64 13.83
C LEU A 46 17.42 -19.41 14.34
N ASN A 47 17.17 -18.97 15.57
CA ASN A 47 17.75 -17.77 16.18
C ASN A 47 17.63 -16.49 15.30
N LEU A 48 16.53 -16.39 14.53
CA LEU A 48 16.27 -15.29 13.59
C LEU A 48 15.37 -14.20 14.16
N LYS A 49 15.00 -14.29 15.44
CA LYS A 49 14.07 -13.35 16.09
C LYS A 49 14.72 -11.98 16.26
N GLY A 50 14.07 -10.95 15.73
CA GLY A 50 14.45 -9.53 15.97
C GLY A 50 15.52 -8.95 15.04
N GLY A 51 16.12 -9.74 14.15
CA GLY A 51 17.12 -9.24 13.20
C GLY A 51 16.54 -8.35 12.08
N LEU A 52 17.39 -7.51 11.50
CA LEU A 52 17.05 -6.65 10.35
C LEU A 52 16.51 -7.49 9.17
N ILE A 53 17.13 -8.61 8.89
CA ILE A 53 16.75 -9.55 7.82
C ILE A 53 15.31 -10.04 8.03
N HIS A 54 14.97 -10.42 9.27
CA HIS A 54 13.62 -10.84 9.59
C HIS A 54 12.58 -9.71 9.40
N LYS A 55 12.94 -8.48 9.75
CA LYS A 55 12.08 -7.31 9.54
C LYS A 55 11.86 -7.05 8.04
N ILE A 56 12.93 -7.07 7.24
CA ILE A 56 12.85 -6.89 5.78
C ILE A 56 11.97 -7.98 5.17
N TYR A 57 12.20 -9.25 5.50
CA TYR A 57 11.40 -10.37 5.01
C TYR A 57 9.90 -10.18 5.34
N ARG A 58 9.57 -9.81 6.56
CA ARG A 58 8.17 -9.57 6.97
C ARG A 58 7.51 -8.48 6.13
N VAL A 59 8.20 -7.34 5.96
CA VAL A 59 7.66 -6.22 5.20
C VAL A 59 7.48 -6.61 3.73
N THR A 60 8.51 -7.19 3.10
CA THR A 60 8.47 -7.61 1.70
C THR A 60 7.38 -8.66 1.46
N PHE A 61 7.29 -9.66 2.32
CA PHE A 61 6.29 -10.71 2.20
C PHE A 61 4.85 -10.14 2.31
N THR A 62 4.60 -9.31 3.34
CA THR A 62 3.27 -8.68 3.51
C THR A 62 2.95 -7.76 2.33
N PHE A 63 3.93 -6.97 1.87
CA PHE A 63 3.77 -6.12 0.70
C PHE A 63 3.41 -6.92 -0.56
N SER A 64 4.11 -8.04 -0.81
CA SER A 64 3.83 -8.91 -1.95
C SER A 64 2.41 -9.47 -1.91
N LEU A 65 1.91 -9.88 -0.73
CA LEU A 65 0.53 -10.36 -0.57
C LEU A 65 -0.50 -9.26 -0.87
N VAL A 66 -0.25 -8.04 -0.42
CA VAL A 66 -1.13 -6.88 -0.69
C VAL A 66 -1.13 -6.53 -2.17
N VAL A 67 0.04 -6.48 -2.81
CA VAL A 67 0.16 -6.22 -4.27
C VAL A 67 -0.54 -7.30 -5.07
N PHE A 68 -0.40 -8.58 -4.68
CA PHE A 68 -1.11 -9.68 -5.32
C PHE A 68 -2.64 -9.52 -5.22
N ALA A 69 -3.15 -9.15 -4.05
CA ALA A 69 -4.58 -8.88 -3.88
C ALA A 69 -5.05 -7.69 -4.74
N TRP A 70 -4.21 -6.68 -4.94
CA TRP A 70 -4.53 -5.51 -5.77
C TRP A 70 -4.71 -5.85 -7.26
N ILE A 71 -4.17 -6.96 -7.76
CA ILE A 71 -4.44 -7.44 -9.13
C ILE A 71 -5.96 -7.62 -9.30
N PHE A 72 -6.60 -8.28 -8.33
CA PHE A 72 -8.06 -8.46 -8.36
C PHE A 72 -8.80 -7.15 -8.20
N PHE A 73 -8.35 -6.26 -7.32
CA PHE A 73 -8.99 -4.96 -7.12
C PHE A 73 -9.00 -4.10 -8.38
N ARG A 74 -7.95 -4.17 -9.19
CA ARG A 74 -7.78 -3.36 -10.41
C ARG A 74 -8.38 -4.00 -11.66
N ALA A 75 -8.56 -5.30 -11.68
CA ALA A 75 -9.09 -6.05 -12.82
C ALA A 75 -10.58 -5.77 -13.05
N ASN A 76 -10.99 -5.69 -14.31
CA ASN A 76 -12.40 -5.49 -14.67
C ASN A 76 -13.26 -6.74 -14.40
N ASN A 77 -12.66 -7.91 -14.51
CA ASN A 77 -13.29 -9.21 -14.26
C ASN A 77 -12.25 -10.24 -13.80
N ILE A 78 -12.72 -11.40 -13.38
CA ILE A 78 -11.84 -12.48 -12.85
C ILE A 78 -10.89 -13.00 -13.93
N SER A 79 -11.32 -13.10 -15.20
CA SER A 79 -10.48 -13.57 -16.29
C SER A 79 -9.31 -12.65 -16.55
N ASP A 80 -9.53 -11.33 -16.49
CA ASP A 80 -8.46 -10.32 -16.61
C ASP A 80 -7.44 -10.43 -15.47
N ALA A 81 -7.92 -10.67 -14.23
CA ALA A 81 -7.03 -10.89 -13.09
C ALA A 81 -6.12 -12.11 -13.31
N PHE A 82 -6.67 -13.24 -13.75
CA PHE A 82 -5.89 -14.43 -14.06
C PHE A 82 -4.96 -14.22 -15.26
N TYR A 83 -5.37 -13.46 -16.27
CA TYR A 83 -4.49 -13.10 -17.38
C TYR A 83 -3.26 -12.37 -16.89
N VAL A 84 -3.44 -11.36 -16.01
CA VAL A 84 -2.31 -10.63 -15.41
C VAL A 84 -1.41 -11.57 -14.61
N ILE A 85 -1.98 -12.45 -13.77
CA ILE A 85 -1.21 -13.40 -12.94
C ILE A 85 -0.37 -14.33 -13.83
N ASN A 86 -0.94 -14.85 -14.91
CA ASN A 86 -0.24 -15.77 -15.80
C ASN A 86 0.87 -15.11 -16.64
N ASN A 87 0.72 -13.81 -16.91
CA ASN A 87 1.66 -13.09 -17.77
C ASN A 87 2.59 -12.12 -17.01
N MET A 88 2.42 -11.93 -15.70
CA MET A 88 3.21 -10.96 -14.93
C MET A 88 4.71 -11.24 -14.90
N PHE A 89 5.14 -12.45 -15.26
CA PHE A 89 6.55 -12.84 -15.32
C PHE A 89 7.06 -13.16 -16.74
N SER A 90 6.20 -13.08 -17.77
CA SER A 90 6.57 -13.49 -19.14
C SER A 90 7.57 -12.53 -19.80
N ASP A 91 7.52 -11.25 -19.48
CA ASP A 91 8.32 -10.21 -20.13
C ASP A 91 9.21 -9.44 -19.15
N ILE A 92 9.87 -10.17 -18.21
CA ILE A 92 10.74 -9.55 -17.19
C ILE A 92 11.83 -8.68 -17.82
N GLY A 93 12.34 -9.05 -19.02
CA GLY A 93 13.33 -8.27 -19.75
C GLY A 93 12.86 -6.86 -20.12
N ASP A 94 11.58 -6.67 -20.37
CA ASP A 94 11.00 -5.37 -20.76
C ASP A 94 10.92 -4.40 -19.56
N TYR A 95 10.84 -4.91 -18.34
CA TYR A 95 10.82 -4.08 -17.13
C TYR A 95 12.21 -3.52 -16.76
N THR A 96 13.28 -4.06 -17.32
CA THR A 96 14.65 -3.55 -17.14
C THR A 96 15.02 -2.49 -18.16
N ASP A 97 14.25 -2.36 -19.25
CA ASP A 97 14.41 -1.31 -20.25
C ASP A 97 13.66 -0.03 -19.84
N PHE A 98 14.43 0.98 -19.43
CA PHE A 98 13.89 2.26 -18.95
C PHE A 98 13.03 2.98 -20.02
N GLY A 99 13.36 2.79 -21.31
CA GLY A 99 12.61 3.35 -22.44
C GLY A 99 11.21 2.72 -22.56
N LYS A 100 11.14 1.40 -22.54
CA LYS A 100 9.87 0.63 -22.59
C LYS A 100 9.02 0.89 -21.35
N MET A 101 9.63 0.90 -20.15
CA MET A 101 8.94 1.22 -18.92
C MET A 101 8.27 2.59 -18.98
N LYS A 102 8.97 3.62 -19.50
CA LYS A 102 8.41 4.97 -19.65
C LYS A 102 7.22 5.00 -20.62
N VAL A 103 7.29 4.25 -21.72
CA VAL A 103 6.20 4.15 -22.70
C VAL A 103 4.98 3.46 -22.06
N ASN A 104 5.20 2.36 -21.35
CA ASN A 104 4.14 1.62 -20.69
C ASN A 104 3.45 2.46 -19.59
N LEU A 105 4.22 3.21 -18.77
CA LEU A 105 3.68 4.11 -17.76
C LEU A 105 2.82 5.22 -18.37
N ARG A 106 3.26 5.79 -19.50
CA ARG A 106 2.46 6.78 -20.23
C ARG A 106 1.18 6.19 -20.80
N GLY A 107 1.23 4.95 -21.30
CA GLY A 107 0.05 4.21 -21.75
C GLY A 107 -0.98 3.97 -20.64
N LEU A 108 -0.54 3.88 -19.38
CA LEU A 108 -1.39 3.81 -18.19
C LEU A 108 -1.89 5.18 -17.70
N GLY A 109 -1.53 6.27 -18.37
CA GLY A 109 -1.87 7.63 -17.96
C GLY A 109 -1.05 8.17 -16.78
N VAL A 110 0.03 7.49 -16.40
CA VAL A 110 0.89 7.88 -15.26
C VAL A 110 2.10 8.66 -15.79
N GLY A 111 2.20 9.92 -15.42
CA GLY A 111 3.35 10.77 -15.71
C GLY A 111 4.51 10.57 -14.72
N ILE A 112 5.72 10.91 -15.13
CA ILE A 112 6.88 10.92 -14.23
C ILE A 112 6.63 11.84 -13.02
N ASN A 113 5.96 12.96 -13.23
CA ASN A 113 5.63 13.89 -12.16
C ASN A 113 4.70 13.26 -11.11
N ASP A 114 3.74 12.43 -11.55
CA ASP A 114 2.82 11.73 -10.64
C ASP A 114 3.58 10.73 -9.77
N ILE A 115 4.57 10.04 -10.35
CA ILE A 115 5.44 9.13 -9.61
C ILE A 115 6.30 9.89 -8.60
N LEU A 116 6.91 11.00 -9.00
CA LEU A 116 7.74 11.81 -8.11
C LEU A 116 6.92 12.40 -6.94
N ILE A 117 5.72 12.90 -7.22
CA ILE A 117 4.79 13.39 -6.20
C ILE A 117 4.41 12.24 -5.25
N SER A 118 4.07 11.06 -5.77
CA SER A 118 3.72 9.90 -4.96
C SER A 118 4.86 9.46 -4.05
N ILE A 119 6.09 9.39 -4.58
CA ILE A 119 7.29 9.06 -3.79
C ILE A 119 7.52 10.14 -2.72
N GLY A 120 7.38 11.42 -3.08
CA GLY A 120 7.52 12.52 -2.14
C GLY A 120 6.51 12.47 -1.00
N LEU A 121 5.25 12.16 -1.30
CA LEU A 121 4.20 12.00 -0.30
C LEU A 121 4.45 10.78 0.62
N ILE A 122 4.88 9.65 0.07
CA ILE A 122 5.24 8.47 0.85
C ILE A 122 6.42 8.79 1.79
N ALA A 123 7.46 9.43 1.26
CA ALA A 123 8.62 9.84 2.07
C ALA A 123 8.21 10.81 3.19
N PHE A 124 7.34 11.77 2.88
CA PHE A 124 6.79 12.70 3.88
C PHE A 124 6.00 11.96 4.97
N MET A 125 5.14 11.02 4.61
CA MET A 125 4.40 10.20 5.58
C MET A 125 5.34 9.36 6.47
N GLU A 126 6.39 8.77 5.90
CA GLU A 126 7.36 8.00 6.68
C GLU A 126 8.16 8.89 7.64
N LEU A 127 8.58 10.08 7.20
CA LEU A 127 9.23 11.07 8.06
C LEU A 127 8.31 11.53 9.20
N TYR A 128 7.03 11.77 8.89
CA TYR A 128 6.02 12.08 9.89
C TYR A 128 5.88 10.95 10.92
N ASN A 129 5.76 9.70 10.47
CA ASN A 129 5.67 8.53 11.34
C ASN A 129 6.93 8.37 12.24
N LEU A 130 8.11 8.64 11.70
CA LEU A 130 9.36 8.61 12.48
C LEU A 130 9.37 9.73 13.55
N TYR A 131 8.88 10.90 13.19
CA TYR A 131 8.79 12.03 14.13
C TYR A 131 7.75 11.78 15.23
N GLU A 132 6.59 11.21 14.89
CA GLU A 132 5.54 10.85 15.84
C GLU A 132 6.01 9.82 16.87
N ARG A 133 6.87 8.87 16.47
CA ARG A 133 7.49 7.91 17.41
C ARG A 133 8.35 8.58 18.50
N SER A 134 8.82 9.79 18.27
CA SER A 134 9.62 10.58 19.23
C SER A 134 8.78 11.40 20.21
N GLY A 135 7.45 11.35 20.10
CA GLY A 135 6.50 12.02 20.98
C GLY A 135 5.26 12.50 20.23
N ASP A 136 4.19 12.73 20.96
CA ASP A 136 2.89 13.14 20.40
C ASP A 136 3.01 14.49 19.67
N VAL A 137 2.90 14.46 18.36
CA VAL A 137 2.99 15.65 17.49
C VAL A 137 1.87 16.65 17.79
N TRP A 138 0.69 16.14 18.15
CA TRP A 138 -0.48 16.98 18.44
C TRP A 138 -0.27 17.78 19.71
N ILE A 139 0.27 17.17 20.76
CA ILE A 139 0.60 17.86 22.01
C ILE A 139 1.65 18.96 21.75
N LYS A 140 2.68 18.64 20.96
CA LYS A 140 3.69 19.64 20.58
C LYS A 140 3.10 20.77 19.74
N LEU A 141 2.17 20.48 18.84
CA LEU A 141 1.49 21.49 18.04
C LEU A 141 0.59 22.38 18.90
N GLU A 142 -0.13 21.80 19.86
CA GLU A 142 -0.99 22.54 20.79
C GLU A 142 -0.24 23.54 21.67
N GLN A 143 1.03 23.28 21.97
CA GLN A 143 1.90 24.17 22.73
C GLN A 143 2.39 25.37 21.92
N ASN A 144 2.22 25.35 20.59
CA ASN A 144 2.64 26.44 19.72
C ASN A 144 1.59 27.57 19.63
N PRO A 145 1.99 28.78 19.24
CA PRO A 145 1.09 29.91 19.05
C PRO A 145 -0.02 29.60 18.04
N ILE A 146 -1.19 30.18 18.26
CA ILE A 146 -2.41 29.92 17.47
C ILE A 146 -2.21 30.17 15.98
N TRP A 147 -1.44 31.17 15.59
CA TRP A 147 -1.17 31.47 14.18
C TRP A 147 -0.37 30.38 13.48
N LEU A 148 0.56 29.69 14.17
CA LEU A 148 1.34 28.59 13.64
C LEU A 148 0.45 27.34 13.44
N ARG A 149 -0.43 27.08 14.41
CA ARG A 149 -1.41 25.97 14.32
C ARG A 149 -2.32 26.13 13.11
N TRP A 150 -2.90 27.32 12.94
CA TRP A 150 -3.73 27.62 11.77
C TRP A 150 -2.95 27.58 10.47
N GLY A 151 -1.69 28.03 10.47
CA GLY A 151 -0.79 27.92 9.31
C GLY A 151 -0.63 26.47 8.85
N VAL A 152 -0.38 25.54 9.78
CA VAL A 152 -0.28 24.10 9.47
C VAL A 152 -1.60 23.57 8.92
N TYR A 153 -2.74 23.91 9.52
CA TYR A 153 -4.05 23.44 9.05
C TYR A 153 -4.35 23.95 7.64
N TYR A 154 -4.06 25.20 7.31
CA TYR A 154 -4.24 25.73 5.96
C TYR A 154 -3.29 25.09 4.96
N ILE A 155 -2.03 24.86 5.30
CA ILE A 155 -1.07 24.17 4.42
C ILE A 155 -1.58 22.75 4.10
N LEU A 156 -2.06 22.02 5.08
CA LEU A 156 -2.63 20.69 4.87
C LEU A 156 -3.90 20.74 4.00
N LEU A 157 -4.82 21.66 4.31
CA LEU A 157 -6.05 21.84 3.55
C LEU A 157 -5.79 22.17 2.08
N PHE A 158 -4.94 23.19 1.83
CA PHE A 158 -4.58 23.58 0.47
C PHE A 158 -3.76 22.49 -0.23
N GLY A 159 -2.85 21.81 0.49
CA GLY A 159 -2.13 20.67 -0.04
C GLY A 159 -3.06 19.58 -0.55
N ILE A 160 -4.09 19.21 0.20
CA ILE A 160 -5.11 18.24 -0.22
C ILE A 160 -5.88 18.77 -1.45
N LEU A 161 -6.31 20.03 -1.44
CA LEU A 161 -7.08 20.62 -2.54
C LEU A 161 -6.29 20.72 -3.84
N PHE A 162 -5.01 21.09 -3.78
CA PHE A 162 -4.16 21.23 -4.97
C PHE A 162 -3.57 19.92 -5.48
N LEU A 163 -3.34 18.94 -4.59
CA LEU A 163 -2.81 17.63 -4.95
C LEU A 163 -3.92 16.62 -5.26
N ALA A 164 -5.16 16.91 -4.90
CA ALA A 164 -6.29 16.08 -5.29
C ALA A 164 -6.35 15.97 -6.82
N PRO A 165 -6.31 14.76 -7.39
CA PRO A 165 -6.42 14.63 -8.84
C PRO A 165 -7.80 15.15 -9.25
N TYR A 166 -7.82 16.30 -9.93
CA TYR A 166 -9.02 16.70 -10.65
C TYR A 166 -9.26 15.63 -11.71
N SER A 167 -10.22 14.74 -11.46
CA SER A 167 -10.72 13.85 -12.49
C SER A 167 -11.22 14.73 -13.64
N ARG A 168 -10.41 14.84 -14.69
CA ARG A 168 -10.91 15.37 -15.97
C ARG A 168 -11.96 14.36 -16.43
N VAL A 169 -13.21 14.74 -16.23
CA VAL A 169 -14.36 14.10 -16.85
C VAL A 169 -14.26 14.27 -18.36
#